data_d6e573836a190dc0233ef879111d2475
#
_entry.id   d6e573836a190dc0233ef879111d2475
#
_cell.length_a   1.000
_cell.length_b   1.000
_cell.length_c   1.000
_cell.angle_alpha   90.00
_cell.angle_beta   90.00
_cell.angle_gamma   90.00
#
_symmetry.space_group_name_H-M   'P 1'
#
loop_
_entity.id
_entity.type
_entity.pdbx_description
1 polymer ?
#
loop_
_entity_poly.entity_id
_entity_poly.type
_entity_poly.pdbx_seq_one_letter_code
_entity_poly.pdbx_strand_id
1 'polypeptide(L)'
;MNNPQTARAPSNIKIWQQNARKSACNTNYILNTAVPSKYDIILIQEPWFDHLGKTRGTHNWRIVYPPTIYHENHNPIQSIILINTNISTNMYTTLDIPCSDITAIRLKGDFGYCSIFNIYNDCTNNNTITALQNYLTTHGVKALPLSTDHMLWLGDFN
;
A
#
# COMPACT_ATOMS: atom_id res chain seq x y z
N MET A 1 25.92 -24.51 3.82
CA MET A 1 25.03 -24.12 4.94
C MET A 1 24.53 -22.72 4.66
N ASN A 2 23.31 -22.59 4.18
CA ASN A 2 22.70 -21.28 3.93
C ASN A 2 22.27 -20.70 5.26
N ASN A 3 22.97 -19.65 5.68
CA ASN A 3 22.61 -18.87 6.86
C ASN A 3 21.23 -18.26 6.62
N PRO A 4 20.18 -18.51 7.44
CA PRO A 4 18.91 -17.83 7.26
C PRO A 4 19.18 -16.36 7.50
N GLN A 5 19.04 -15.56 6.43
CA GLN A 5 19.05 -14.10 6.53
C GLN A 5 17.95 -13.72 7.52
N THR A 6 18.32 -13.37 8.73
CA THR A 6 17.40 -12.80 9.71
C THR A 6 16.84 -11.53 9.09
N ALA A 7 15.55 -11.56 8.76
CA ALA A 7 14.83 -10.42 8.23
C ALA A 7 14.95 -9.26 9.22
N ARG A 8 15.83 -8.31 8.92
CA ARG A 8 16.08 -7.13 9.75
C ARG A 8 14.90 -6.16 9.53
N ALA A 9 14.36 -5.65 10.61
CA ALA A 9 13.40 -4.55 10.54
C ALA A 9 14.05 -3.35 9.83
N PRO A 10 13.36 -2.70 8.88
CA PRO A 10 13.92 -1.54 8.20
C PRO A 10 14.09 -0.39 9.21
N SER A 11 15.29 0.21 9.24
CA SER A 11 15.57 1.42 10.03
C SER A 11 15.13 2.70 9.29
N ASN A 12 15.13 2.65 7.96
CA ASN A 12 14.66 3.70 7.06
C ASN A 12 13.79 3.06 6.00
N ILE A 13 12.63 3.64 5.71
CA ILE A 13 11.71 3.17 4.68
C ILE A 13 11.92 4.01 3.42
N LYS A 14 12.19 3.35 2.30
CA LYS A 14 12.34 3.98 0.98
C LYS A 14 11.07 3.72 0.18
N ILE A 15 10.35 4.79 -0.14
CA ILE A 15 9.06 4.72 -0.81
C ILE A 15 9.16 5.35 -2.20
N TRP A 16 8.54 4.69 -3.17
CA TRP A 16 8.24 5.24 -4.50
C TRP A 16 6.72 5.36 -4.64
N GLN A 17 6.23 6.49 -5.11
CA GLN A 17 4.80 6.72 -5.37
C GLN A 17 4.62 7.17 -6.81
N GLN A 18 3.62 6.58 -7.50
CA GLN A 18 3.29 6.93 -8.87
C GLN A 18 1.83 6.63 -9.22
N ASN A 19 1.17 7.56 -9.93
CA ASN A 19 -0.07 7.28 -10.63
C ASN A 19 0.24 6.61 -11.98
N ALA A 20 -0.25 5.40 -12.21
CA ALA A 20 0.00 4.63 -13.43
C ALA A 20 -1.03 4.89 -14.54
N ARG A 21 -2.09 5.66 -14.27
CA ARG A 21 -3.13 6.07 -15.24
C ARG A 21 -3.78 4.89 -15.97
N LYS A 22 -4.01 3.79 -15.26
CA LYS A 22 -4.57 2.51 -15.80
C LYS A 22 -3.78 1.97 -17.01
N SER A 23 -2.53 2.38 -17.16
CA SER A 23 -1.67 1.97 -18.26
C SER A 23 -0.96 0.66 -17.94
N ALA A 24 -1.15 -0.35 -18.79
CA ALA A 24 -0.40 -1.61 -18.71
C ALA A 24 1.11 -1.36 -18.83
N CYS A 25 1.52 -0.46 -19.73
CA CYS A 25 2.91 -0.11 -19.92
C CYS A 25 3.52 0.47 -18.65
N ASN A 26 2.86 1.46 -18.02
CA ASN A 26 3.36 2.11 -16.82
C ASN A 26 3.39 1.15 -15.63
N THR A 27 2.32 0.36 -15.42
CA THR A 27 2.27 -0.61 -14.32
C THR A 27 3.35 -1.68 -14.47
N ASN A 28 3.51 -2.24 -15.68
CA ASN A 28 4.55 -3.24 -15.94
C ASN A 28 5.96 -2.63 -15.88
N TYR A 29 6.14 -1.39 -16.31
CA TYR A 29 7.40 -0.68 -16.16
C TYR A 29 7.82 -0.59 -14.68
N ILE A 30 6.92 -0.15 -13.80
CA ILE A 30 7.20 -0.09 -12.36
C ILE A 30 7.59 -1.47 -11.82
N LEU A 31 6.79 -2.50 -12.11
CA LEU A 31 7.02 -3.86 -11.62
C LEU A 31 8.37 -4.47 -12.08
N ASN A 32 8.81 -4.13 -13.29
CA ASN A 32 10.01 -4.71 -13.90
C ASN A 32 11.28 -3.88 -13.65
N THR A 33 11.15 -2.57 -13.42
CA THR A 33 12.31 -1.68 -13.26
C THR A 33 12.58 -1.28 -11.81
N ALA A 34 11.60 -1.44 -10.92
CA ALA A 34 11.79 -1.15 -9.51
C ALA A 34 12.84 -2.08 -8.89
N VAL A 35 13.93 -1.49 -8.42
CA VAL A 35 15.07 -2.21 -7.87
C VAL A 35 14.87 -2.45 -6.37
N PRO A 36 14.80 -3.72 -5.90
CA PRO A 36 14.52 -4.04 -4.49
C PRO A 36 15.56 -3.49 -3.49
N SER A 37 16.78 -3.19 -3.93
CA SER A 37 17.79 -2.56 -3.06
C SER A 37 17.57 -1.05 -2.89
N LYS A 38 16.74 -0.43 -3.75
CA LYS A 38 16.45 1.00 -3.72
C LYS A 38 15.13 1.35 -3.06
N TYR A 39 14.15 0.44 -3.10
CA TYR A 39 12.80 0.70 -2.60
C TYR A 39 12.31 -0.44 -1.72
N ASP A 40 11.63 -0.07 -0.65
CA ASP A 40 10.99 -0.99 0.28
C ASP A 40 9.50 -1.14 -0.02
N ILE A 41 8.87 -0.04 -0.41
CA ILE A 41 7.43 0.05 -0.67
C ILE A 41 7.20 0.90 -1.92
N ILE A 42 6.25 0.47 -2.76
CA ILE A 42 5.80 1.24 -3.91
C ILE A 42 4.29 1.42 -3.83
N LEU A 43 3.84 2.66 -3.94
CA LEU A 43 2.44 3.05 -3.93
C LEU A 43 2.01 3.38 -5.36
N ILE A 44 1.03 2.64 -5.88
CA ILE A 44 0.52 2.86 -7.23
C ILE A 44 -0.94 3.27 -7.14
N GLN A 45 -1.25 4.44 -7.72
CA GLN A 45 -2.62 4.86 -7.99
C GLN A 45 -2.96 4.51 -9.45
N GLU A 46 -4.23 4.23 -9.70
CA GLU A 46 -4.74 3.80 -11.00
C GLU A 46 -3.90 2.66 -11.63
N PRO A 47 -3.68 1.54 -10.93
CA PRO A 47 -2.95 0.41 -11.49
C PRO A 47 -3.72 -0.21 -12.67
N TRP A 48 -2.99 -0.79 -13.62
CA TRP A 48 -3.61 -1.63 -14.63
C TRP A 48 -3.91 -3.02 -14.06
N PHE A 49 -5.06 -3.56 -14.41
CA PHE A 49 -5.49 -4.92 -14.08
C PHE A 49 -5.63 -5.77 -15.34
N ASP A 50 -5.25 -7.02 -15.23
CA ASP A 50 -5.44 -8.02 -16.30
C ASP A 50 -6.91 -8.48 -16.38
N HIS A 51 -7.17 -9.42 -17.29
CA HIS A 51 -8.51 -10.03 -17.49
C HIS A 51 -9.04 -10.78 -16.26
N LEU A 52 -8.19 -11.06 -15.27
CA LEU A 52 -8.58 -11.66 -13.99
C LEU A 52 -8.85 -10.62 -12.91
N GLY A 53 -8.81 -9.33 -13.26
CA GLY A 53 -9.03 -8.23 -12.34
C GLY A 53 -7.90 -8.06 -11.33
N LYS A 54 -6.66 -8.44 -11.67
CA LYS A 54 -5.50 -8.36 -10.79
C LYS A 54 -4.27 -7.82 -11.50
N THR A 55 -3.43 -7.11 -10.76
CA THR A 55 -2.05 -6.84 -11.12
C THR A 55 -1.20 -8.02 -10.62
N ARG A 56 -0.33 -8.55 -11.45
CA ARG A 56 0.49 -9.70 -11.05
C ARG A 56 1.70 -9.25 -10.24
N GLY A 57 1.90 -9.86 -9.07
CA GLY A 57 3.14 -9.73 -8.32
C GLY A 57 4.33 -10.33 -9.05
N THR A 58 5.52 -9.99 -8.62
CA THR A 58 6.78 -10.55 -9.12
C THR A 58 7.52 -11.24 -7.98
N HIS A 59 8.66 -11.86 -8.28
CA HIS A 59 9.50 -12.43 -7.23
C HIS A 59 10.06 -11.38 -6.25
N ASN A 60 10.10 -10.11 -6.67
CA ASN A 60 10.59 -8.99 -5.86
C ASN A 60 9.50 -8.25 -5.10
N TRP A 61 8.24 -8.35 -5.58
CA TRP A 61 7.15 -7.49 -5.09
C TRP A 61 5.89 -8.29 -4.78
N ARG A 62 5.45 -8.24 -3.53
CA ARG A 62 4.11 -8.69 -3.11
C ARG A 62 3.13 -7.54 -3.24
N ILE A 63 1.92 -7.85 -3.71
CA ILE A 63 0.88 -6.84 -3.88
C ILE A 63 -0.10 -6.91 -2.72
N VAL A 64 -0.38 -5.75 -2.15
CA VAL A 64 -1.48 -5.53 -1.21
C VAL A 64 -2.57 -4.77 -1.93
N TYR A 65 -3.77 -5.32 -1.88
CA TYR A 65 -4.99 -4.71 -2.40
C TYR A 65 -5.82 -4.14 -1.25
N PRO A 66 -6.73 -3.17 -1.52
CA PRO A 66 -7.74 -2.80 -0.56
C PRO A 66 -8.66 -3.99 -0.26
N PRO A 67 -9.19 -4.12 0.97
CA PRO A 67 -10.03 -5.26 1.38
C PRO A 67 -11.25 -5.47 0.50
N THR A 68 -11.76 -4.41 -0.11
CA THR A 68 -12.92 -4.44 -1.02
C THR A 68 -12.73 -5.36 -2.23
N ILE A 69 -11.49 -5.70 -2.62
CA ILE A 69 -11.24 -6.63 -3.74
C ILE A 69 -11.87 -8.02 -3.54
N TYR A 70 -12.12 -8.40 -2.30
CA TYR A 70 -12.71 -9.69 -1.95
C TYR A 70 -14.24 -9.66 -1.88
N HIS A 71 -14.86 -8.49 -2.06
CA HIS A 71 -16.31 -8.34 -2.07
C HIS A 71 -16.87 -8.59 -3.48
N GLU A 72 -18.00 -9.26 -3.58
CA GLU A 72 -18.74 -9.35 -4.83
C GLU A 72 -19.18 -7.93 -5.26
N ASN A 73 -19.05 -7.64 -6.55
CA ASN A 73 -19.44 -6.34 -7.13
C ASN A 73 -18.71 -5.13 -6.53
N HIS A 74 -17.43 -5.29 -6.14
CA HIS A 74 -16.64 -4.15 -5.69
C HIS A 74 -16.45 -3.11 -6.80
N ASN A 75 -16.29 -1.85 -6.41
CA ASN A 75 -15.87 -0.80 -7.32
C ASN A 75 -14.47 -1.11 -7.89
N PRO A 76 -14.13 -0.60 -9.08
CA PRO A 76 -12.78 -0.73 -9.62
C PRO A 76 -11.74 -0.28 -8.60
N ILE A 77 -10.72 -1.09 -8.40
CA ILE A 77 -9.62 -0.79 -7.49
C ILE A 77 -8.76 0.32 -8.09
N GLN A 78 -8.51 1.38 -7.34
CA GLN A 78 -7.74 2.54 -7.79
C GLN A 78 -6.42 2.72 -7.05
N SER A 79 -6.15 1.91 -6.02
CA SER A 79 -4.88 1.96 -5.29
C SER A 79 -4.38 0.57 -4.94
N ILE A 80 -3.07 0.35 -5.02
CA ILE A 80 -2.39 -0.85 -4.54
C ILE A 80 -1.07 -0.48 -3.90
N ILE A 81 -0.57 -1.35 -3.02
CA ILE A 81 0.76 -1.21 -2.43
C ILE A 81 1.59 -2.43 -2.82
N LEU A 82 2.80 -2.20 -3.33
CA LEU A 82 3.79 -3.24 -3.54
C LEU A 82 4.75 -3.24 -2.35
N ILE A 83 4.98 -4.40 -1.77
CA ILE A 83 5.91 -4.59 -0.67
C ILE A 83 7.07 -5.45 -1.14
N ASN A 84 8.28 -4.96 -0.91
CA ASN A 84 9.51 -5.69 -1.19
C ASN A 84 9.49 -7.06 -0.48
N THR A 85 9.76 -8.13 -1.23
CA THR A 85 9.73 -9.50 -0.68
C THR A 85 10.80 -9.75 0.40
N ASN A 86 11.82 -8.90 0.50
CA ASN A 86 12.79 -8.92 1.59
C ASN A 86 12.21 -8.47 2.94
N ILE A 87 11.07 -7.75 2.94
CA ILE A 87 10.35 -7.43 4.17
C ILE A 87 9.53 -8.64 4.58
N SER A 88 9.74 -9.17 5.78
CA SER A 88 8.97 -10.30 6.29
C SER A 88 7.48 -9.96 6.39
N THR A 89 6.62 -10.93 6.10
CA THR A 89 5.16 -10.79 6.25
C THR A 89 4.72 -10.48 7.68
N ASN A 90 5.54 -10.82 8.68
CA ASN A 90 5.29 -10.50 10.08
C ASN A 90 5.59 -9.04 10.46
N MET A 91 6.20 -8.28 9.54
CA MET A 91 6.58 -6.90 9.78
C MET A 91 5.50 -5.90 9.36
N TYR A 92 4.43 -6.35 8.74
CA TYR A 92 3.32 -5.47 8.36
C TYR A 92 1.98 -6.18 8.46
N THR A 93 0.93 -5.38 8.63
CA THR A 93 -0.47 -5.80 8.55
C THR A 93 -1.21 -4.87 7.60
N THR A 94 -2.20 -5.40 6.89
CA THR A 94 -3.13 -4.59 6.10
C THR A 94 -4.14 -3.93 7.02
N LEU A 95 -4.51 -2.68 6.71
CA LEU A 95 -5.56 -1.98 7.42
C LEU A 95 -6.88 -2.15 6.68
N ASP A 96 -7.94 -2.48 7.42
CA ASP A 96 -9.26 -2.75 6.86
C ASP A 96 -10.04 -1.45 6.65
N ILE A 97 -9.83 -0.83 5.49
CA ILE A 97 -10.55 0.37 5.05
C ILE A 97 -11.49 -0.03 3.91
N PRO A 98 -12.81 0.06 4.07
CA PRO A 98 -13.77 -0.40 3.07
C PRO A 98 -13.92 0.59 1.90
N CYS A 99 -12.82 0.87 1.21
CA CYS A 99 -12.76 1.79 0.07
C CYS A 99 -11.79 1.25 -0.99
N SER A 100 -12.25 1.19 -2.25
CA SER A 100 -11.43 0.72 -3.38
C SER A 100 -10.30 1.70 -3.77
N ASP A 101 -10.40 2.94 -3.30
CA ASP A 101 -9.47 4.03 -3.59
C ASP A 101 -8.38 4.17 -2.53
N ILE A 102 -8.46 3.39 -1.45
CA ILE A 102 -7.50 3.44 -0.34
C ILE A 102 -6.96 2.04 -0.07
N THR A 103 -5.65 1.91 -0.17
CA THR A 103 -4.91 0.75 0.33
C THR A 103 -3.99 1.20 1.44
N ALA A 104 -4.01 0.54 2.58
CA ALA A 104 -3.19 0.93 3.71
C ALA A 104 -2.58 -0.26 4.42
N ILE A 105 -1.38 -0.06 4.95
CA ILE A 105 -0.64 -1.02 5.75
C ILE A 105 -0.13 -0.35 7.02
N ARG A 106 0.08 -1.14 8.07
CA ARG A 106 0.83 -0.74 9.25
C ARG A 106 2.11 -1.56 9.31
N LEU A 107 3.23 -0.87 9.19
CA LEU A 107 4.57 -1.45 9.20
C LEU A 107 5.20 -1.32 10.58
N LYS A 108 5.84 -2.38 11.04
CA LYS A 108 6.64 -2.41 12.26
C LYS A 108 8.12 -2.36 11.89
N GLY A 109 8.87 -1.46 12.52
CA GLY A 109 10.32 -1.32 12.32
C GLY A 109 11.02 -0.90 13.60
N ASP A 110 12.31 -0.61 13.51
CA ASP A 110 13.10 -0.08 14.64
C ASP A 110 12.59 1.32 15.08
N PHE A 111 11.86 2.00 14.21
CA PHE A 111 11.19 3.28 14.44
C PHE A 111 9.84 3.15 15.20
N GLY A 112 9.43 1.94 15.59
CA GLY A 112 8.11 1.65 16.12
C GLY A 112 7.13 1.21 15.03
N TYR A 113 5.98 1.87 14.92
CA TYR A 113 4.97 1.60 13.90
C TYR A 113 4.81 2.77 12.93
N CYS A 114 4.60 2.45 11.66
CA CYS A 114 4.25 3.44 10.64
C CYS A 114 3.05 2.94 9.83
N SER A 115 1.94 3.67 9.89
CA SER A 115 0.78 3.43 9.04
C SER A 115 0.94 4.20 7.75
N ILE A 116 0.94 3.49 6.61
CA ILE A 116 1.15 4.06 5.28
C ILE A 116 -0.14 3.88 4.50
N PHE A 117 -0.70 5.01 4.04
CA PHE A 117 -1.93 5.08 3.27
C PHE A 117 -1.58 5.47 1.83
N ASN A 118 -2.00 4.64 0.89
CA ASN A 118 -2.01 4.96 -0.53
C ASN A 118 -3.42 5.37 -0.93
N ILE A 119 -3.61 6.64 -1.29
CA ILE A 119 -4.91 7.25 -1.50
C ILE A 119 -5.01 7.72 -2.96
N TYR A 120 -6.14 7.40 -3.60
CA TYR A 120 -6.56 8.00 -4.86
C TYR A 120 -7.86 8.76 -4.63
N ASN A 121 -7.86 10.05 -4.90
CA ASN A 121 -9.05 10.89 -4.79
C ASN A 121 -9.31 11.58 -6.13
N ASP A 122 -10.30 11.11 -6.86
CA ASP A 122 -10.62 11.61 -8.21
C ASP A 122 -11.41 12.93 -8.21
N CYS A 123 -11.74 13.45 -7.04
CA CYS A 123 -12.51 14.68 -6.84
C CYS A 123 -13.93 14.68 -7.45
N THR A 124 -14.42 13.55 -7.95
CA THR A 124 -15.78 13.47 -8.48
C THR A 124 -16.83 13.35 -7.39
N ASN A 125 -16.40 12.88 -6.22
CA ASN A 125 -17.24 12.72 -5.03
C ASN A 125 -16.36 12.71 -3.76
N ASN A 126 -17.02 12.69 -2.60
CA ASN A 126 -16.33 12.70 -1.30
C ASN A 126 -16.17 11.30 -0.67
N ASN A 127 -16.43 10.21 -1.39
CA ASN A 127 -16.49 8.87 -0.82
C ASN A 127 -15.14 8.46 -0.23
N THR A 128 -14.05 8.72 -0.93
CA THR A 128 -12.68 8.40 -0.48
C THR A 128 -12.34 9.15 0.80
N ILE A 129 -12.59 10.45 0.85
CA ILE A 129 -12.32 11.28 2.02
C ILE A 129 -13.21 10.88 3.20
N THR A 130 -14.50 10.59 2.94
CA THR A 130 -15.43 10.11 3.96
C THR A 130 -14.99 8.77 4.55
N ALA A 131 -14.56 7.82 3.71
CA ALA A 131 -14.07 6.52 4.16
C ALA A 131 -12.81 6.67 5.02
N LEU A 132 -11.87 7.53 4.61
CA LEU A 132 -10.67 7.84 5.38
C LEU A 132 -11.04 8.47 6.73
N GLN A 133 -11.90 9.48 6.74
CA GLN A 133 -12.35 10.16 7.96
C GLN A 133 -13.02 9.18 8.94
N ASN A 134 -13.91 8.33 8.45
CA ASN A 134 -14.59 7.33 9.26
C ASN A 134 -13.59 6.34 9.87
N TYR A 135 -12.62 5.87 9.08
CA TYR A 135 -11.57 4.98 9.57
C TYR A 135 -10.74 5.66 10.67
N LEU A 136 -10.28 6.88 10.43
CA LEU A 136 -9.47 7.64 11.40
C LEU A 136 -10.24 7.95 12.69
N THR A 137 -11.54 8.29 12.59
CA THR A 137 -12.39 8.53 13.76
C THR A 137 -12.56 7.26 14.59
N THR A 138 -12.71 6.11 13.94
CA THR A 138 -12.97 4.83 14.63
C THR A 138 -11.68 4.20 15.18
N HIS A 139 -10.56 4.32 14.46
CA HIS A 139 -9.31 3.61 14.74
C HIS A 139 -8.13 4.55 15.05
N GLY A 140 -8.12 5.75 14.47
CA GLY A 140 -6.97 6.64 14.49
C GLY A 140 -6.62 7.19 15.87
N VAL A 141 -7.62 7.62 16.64
CA VAL A 141 -7.41 8.17 17.99
C VAL A 141 -6.93 7.11 18.98
N LYS A 142 -7.32 5.86 18.77
CA LYS A 142 -6.86 4.71 19.56
C LYS A 142 -5.51 4.17 19.09
N ALA A 143 -5.12 4.46 17.85
CA ALA A 143 -3.90 3.93 17.23
C ALA A 143 -2.68 4.85 17.39
N LEU A 144 -2.83 6.05 17.91
CA LEU A 144 -1.75 7.02 18.13
C LEU A 144 -1.48 7.34 19.63
N PRO A 145 -1.53 6.36 20.54
CA PRO A 145 -1.28 6.69 21.97
C PRO A 145 0.21 6.72 22.32
N LEU A 146 1.11 6.35 21.42
CA LEU A 146 2.53 6.27 21.69
C LEU A 146 3.31 7.19 20.75
N SER A 147 4.31 7.88 21.29
CA SER A 147 5.25 8.73 20.54
C SER A 147 6.05 8.01 19.45
N THR A 148 5.86 6.70 19.32
CA THR A 148 6.52 5.81 18.33
C THR A 148 5.61 5.43 17.17
N ASP A 149 4.36 5.90 17.13
CA ASP A 149 3.45 5.64 16.03
C ASP A 149 3.49 6.79 15.03
N HIS A 150 3.77 6.46 13.79
CA HIS A 150 3.83 7.40 12.67
C HIS A 150 2.71 7.12 11.68
N MET A 151 2.26 8.16 10.98
CA MET A 151 1.28 8.04 9.92
C MET A 151 1.75 8.80 8.69
N LEU A 152 1.68 8.16 7.53
CA LEU A 152 2.10 8.71 6.25
C LEU A 152 0.97 8.55 5.23
N TRP A 153 0.53 9.67 4.66
CA TRP A 153 -0.47 9.70 3.61
C TRP A 153 0.19 10.11 2.31
N LEU A 154 0.09 9.26 1.33
CA LEU A 154 0.67 9.45 0.00
C LEU A 154 -0.40 9.11 -1.04
N GLY A 155 -0.30 9.70 -2.20
CA GLY A 155 -1.24 9.39 -3.27
C GLY A 155 -1.49 10.54 -4.22
N ASP A 156 -2.61 10.45 -4.90
CA ASP A 156 -3.15 11.46 -5.79
C ASP A 156 -4.38 12.09 -5.14
N PHE A 157 -4.27 13.36 -4.80
CA PHE A 157 -5.29 14.10 -4.06
C PHE A 157 -5.99 15.16 -4.92
N ASN A 158 -5.94 15.08 -6.24
CA ASN A 158 -6.46 16.06 -7.21
C ASN A 158 -7.49 17.06 -6.70
#